data_e247764dfb7fd9246e48b352747f9034
#
_entry.id   e247764dfb7fd9246e48b352747f9034
#
_cell.length_a   1.000
_cell.length_b   1.000
_cell.length_c   1.000
_cell.angle_alpha   90.00
_cell.angle_beta   90.00
_cell.angle_gamma   90.00
#
_symmetry.space_group_name_H-M   'P 1'
#
loop_
_entity.id
_entity.type
_entity.pdbx_description
1 polymer ?
#
loop_
_entity_poly.entity_id
_entity_poly.type
_entity_poly.pdbx_seq_one_letter_code
_entity_poly.pdbx_strand_id
1 'polypeptide(L)'
;MLFRSQEFFLQVNEHGERFTNEDLSMTNIAKVMQNQPGSKVFQIIDSHWPEQYPMLEMVMENIRSYGDGEGFSAQADSLEELASQLELSADATQNLTAAVARYNELCEKGVDEDFGKAAEKMFPVVDPPFYAITYDMLKHTSVEDVSCMRLLVTMGGLVTDDNARVLNDDMEPIPGLFAVGNVQGGRFVEDYPFTLSGASHAAALTYGYLTGKYLAEQA
;
A
#
# COMPACT_ATOMS: atom_id res chain seq x y z
N MET A 1 -2.94 3.42 10.88
CA MET A 1 -4.19 2.79 10.42
C MET A 1 -4.62 3.30 9.05
N LEU A 2 -3.73 3.97 8.35
CA LEU A 2 -3.91 4.62 7.03
C LEU A 2 -3.71 3.68 5.82
N PHE A 3 -3.54 2.39 6.06
CA PHE A 3 -3.08 1.45 5.02
C PHE A 3 -4.19 0.74 4.25
N ARG A 4 -5.46 1.01 4.52
CA ARG A 4 -6.58 0.34 3.86
C ARG A 4 -7.26 1.13 2.76
N SER A 5 -6.87 2.37 2.51
CA SER A 5 -7.41 3.18 1.42
C SER A 5 -6.82 2.83 0.04
N GLN A 6 -5.86 1.92 -0.02
CA GLN A 6 -5.23 1.49 -1.27
C GLN A 6 -5.95 0.33 -1.96
N GLU A 7 -6.95 -0.25 -1.30
CA GLU A 7 -7.53 -1.49 -1.76
C GLU A 7 -8.57 -1.22 -2.85
N PHE A 8 -8.35 -1.80 -4.01
CA PHE A 8 -9.29 -2.17 -5.07
C PHE A 8 -9.68 -1.11 -6.11
N PHE A 9 -9.57 0.18 -5.86
CA PHE A 9 -9.93 1.18 -6.88
C PHE A 9 -8.87 1.28 -7.97
N LEU A 10 -9.31 1.68 -9.17
CA LEU A 10 -8.43 1.87 -10.32
C LEU A 10 -7.26 2.80 -9.99
N GLN A 11 -6.04 2.39 -10.29
CA GLN A 11 -4.84 3.20 -10.15
C GLN A 11 -4.21 3.52 -11.50
N VAL A 12 -3.85 4.79 -11.68
CA VAL A 12 -3.11 5.27 -12.86
C VAL A 12 -1.86 6.03 -12.43
N ASN A 13 -0.82 5.99 -13.26
CA ASN A 13 0.40 6.75 -13.08
C ASN A 13 0.26 8.21 -13.58
N GLU A 14 1.33 9.01 -13.53
CA GLU A 14 1.34 10.40 -14.01
C GLU A 14 1.14 10.53 -15.54
N HIS A 15 1.24 9.43 -16.29
CA HIS A 15 0.90 9.38 -17.71
C HIS A 15 -0.55 8.99 -17.98
N GLY A 16 -1.37 8.85 -16.94
CA GLY A 16 -2.78 8.43 -17.04
C GLY A 16 -2.97 6.94 -17.36
N GLU A 17 -1.93 6.14 -17.26
CA GLU A 17 -1.94 4.72 -17.61
C GLU A 17 -2.18 3.83 -16.40
N ARG A 18 -3.09 2.85 -16.50
CA ARG A 18 -3.20 1.76 -15.53
C ARG A 18 -1.95 0.87 -15.62
N PHE A 19 -1.37 0.48 -14.51
CA PHE A 19 -0.03 -0.15 -14.48
C PHE A 19 0.04 -1.44 -13.67
N THR A 20 -1.01 -1.84 -12.98
CA THR A 20 -0.95 -2.99 -12.07
C THR A 20 -2.33 -3.58 -11.77
N ASN A 21 -2.31 -4.74 -11.12
CA ASN A 21 -3.45 -5.27 -10.36
C ASN A 21 -3.51 -4.57 -9.00
N GLU A 22 -4.57 -3.83 -8.75
CA GLU A 22 -4.74 -3.06 -7.51
C GLU A 22 -5.06 -3.96 -6.29
N ASP A 23 -5.26 -5.26 -6.50
CA ASP A 23 -5.47 -6.26 -5.43
C ASP A 23 -4.15 -6.91 -4.96
N LEU A 24 -3.01 -6.38 -5.35
CA LEU A 24 -1.74 -6.84 -4.81
C LEU A 24 -1.65 -6.58 -3.31
N SER A 25 -0.82 -7.38 -2.61
CA SER A 25 -0.50 -7.10 -1.22
C SER A 25 0.07 -5.69 -1.04
N MET A 26 -0.14 -5.09 0.12
CA MET A 26 0.30 -3.72 0.42
C MET A 26 1.79 -3.50 0.14
N THR A 27 2.63 -4.49 0.43
CA THR A 27 4.07 -4.42 0.18
C THR A 27 4.36 -4.43 -1.32
N ASN A 28 3.67 -5.27 -2.09
CA ASN A 28 3.88 -5.38 -3.52
C ASN A 28 3.32 -4.19 -4.27
N ILE A 29 2.12 -3.71 -3.91
CA ILE A 29 1.56 -2.50 -4.52
C ILE A 29 2.48 -1.28 -4.27
N ALA A 30 3.03 -1.13 -3.06
CA ALA A 30 3.97 -0.06 -2.73
C ALA A 30 5.22 -0.09 -3.62
N LYS A 31 5.81 -1.27 -3.84
CA LYS A 31 6.98 -1.44 -4.73
C LYS A 31 6.65 -1.06 -6.16
N VAL A 32 5.48 -1.46 -6.66
CA VAL A 32 5.04 -1.15 -8.02
C VAL A 32 4.81 0.35 -8.17
N MET A 33 4.15 0.99 -7.20
CA MET A 33 3.91 2.45 -7.19
C MET A 33 5.22 3.24 -7.17
N GLN A 34 6.21 2.85 -6.37
CA GLN A 34 7.53 3.51 -6.32
C GLN A 34 8.27 3.48 -7.66
N ASN A 35 8.01 2.47 -8.48
CA ASN A 35 8.65 2.32 -9.80
C ASN A 35 7.89 3.04 -10.92
N GLN A 36 6.76 3.69 -10.61
CA GLN A 36 6.05 4.50 -11.62
C GLN A 36 6.80 5.81 -11.92
N PRO A 37 6.59 6.40 -13.12
CA PRO A 37 7.12 7.70 -13.46
C PRO A 37 6.84 8.72 -12.34
N GLY A 38 7.83 9.54 -11.98
CA GLY A 38 7.73 10.49 -10.88
C GLY A 38 7.43 9.90 -9.51
N SER A 39 7.31 8.57 -9.38
CA SER A 39 6.82 7.88 -8.18
C SER A 39 5.48 8.45 -7.67
N LYS A 40 4.66 8.94 -8.61
CA LYS A 40 3.36 9.56 -8.36
C LYS A 40 2.25 8.73 -9.01
N VAL A 41 1.22 8.42 -8.23
CA VAL A 41 0.10 7.56 -8.63
C VAL A 41 -1.20 8.21 -8.16
N PHE A 42 -2.25 8.03 -8.97
CA PHE A 42 -3.58 8.50 -8.67
C PHE A 42 -4.54 7.32 -8.58
N GLN A 43 -5.29 7.24 -7.50
CA GLN A 43 -6.41 6.33 -7.38
C GLN A 43 -7.68 7.04 -7.82
N ILE A 44 -8.39 6.47 -8.78
CA ILE A 44 -9.57 7.06 -9.41
C ILE A 44 -10.83 6.34 -8.91
N ILE A 45 -11.80 7.10 -8.46
CA ILE A 45 -12.97 6.62 -7.74
C ILE A 45 -14.20 7.37 -8.27
N ASP A 46 -15.35 6.73 -8.38
CA ASP A 46 -16.62 7.38 -8.73
C ASP A 46 -17.54 7.61 -7.52
N SER A 47 -18.74 8.12 -7.75
CA SER A 47 -19.70 8.46 -6.71
C SER A 47 -20.23 7.26 -5.92
N HIS A 48 -20.04 6.02 -6.41
CA HIS A 48 -20.53 4.80 -5.75
C HIS A 48 -19.60 4.24 -4.68
N TRP A 49 -18.46 4.89 -4.43
CA TRP A 49 -17.46 4.41 -3.49
C TRP A 49 -17.99 4.11 -2.07
N PRO A 50 -18.98 4.82 -1.52
CA PRO A 50 -19.49 4.50 -0.18
C PRO A 50 -20.17 3.13 -0.12
N GLU A 51 -20.80 2.71 -1.22
CA GLU A 51 -21.48 1.40 -1.33
C GLU A 51 -20.47 0.30 -1.68
N GLN A 52 -19.52 0.59 -2.56
CA GLN A 52 -18.49 -0.33 -3.03
C GLN A 52 -17.48 -0.66 -1.91
N TYR A 53 -17.12 0.32 -1.11
CA TYR A 53 -16.16 0.15 -0.03
C TYR A 53 -16.50 1.00 1.21
N PRO A 54 -17.50 0.58 2.02
CA PRO A 54 -17.96 1.35 3.18
C PRO A 54 -16.85 1.65 4.20
N MET A 55 -15.79 0.84 4.24
CA MET A 55 -14.65 1.08 5.14
C MET A 55 -13.84 2.32 4.73
N LEU A 56 -13.87 2.73 3.47
CA LEU A 56 -13.22 3.95 3.00
C LEU A 56 -13.83 5.19 3.68
N GLU A 57 -15.15 5.21 3.91
CA GLU A 57 -15.79 6.30 4.61
C GLU A 57 -15.23 6.52 6.02
N MET A 58 -15.02 5.43 6.77
CA MET A 58 -14.38 5.49 8.09
C MET A 58 -12.94 6.00 8.00
N VAL A 59 -12.20 5.62 6.97
CA VAL A 59 -10.82 6.09 6.73
C VAL A 59 -10.84 7.59 6.39
N MET A 60 -11.75 8.02 5.52
CA MET A 60 -11.92 9.43 5.13
C MET A 60 -12.36 10.30 6.31
N GLU A 61 -13.26 9.82 7.15
CA GLU A 61 -13.66 10.51 8.38
C GLU A 61 -12.47 10.68 9.34
N ASN A 62 -11.64 9.67 9.50
CA ASN A 62 -10.40 9.78 10.27
C ASN A 62 -9.44 10.80 9.66
N ILE A 63 -9.25 10.82 8.34
CA ILE A 63 -8.41 11.80 7.66
C ILE A 63 -8.93 13.21 7.90
N ARG A 64 -10.23 13.46 7.76
CA ARG A 64 -10.87 14.74 8.03
C ARG A 64 -10.73 15.19 9.49
N SER A 65 -10.71 14.25 10.44
CA SER A 65 -10.58 14.55 11.86
C SER A 65 -9.16 14.93 12.30
N TYR A 66 -8.14 14.53 11.53
CA TYR A 66 -6.71 14.74 11.87
C TYR A 66 -6.01 15.78 10.99
N GLY A 67 -6.67 16.34 9.98
CA GLY A 67 -6.06 17.30 9.06
C GLY A 67 -7.09 18.22 8.40
N ASP A 68 -6.60 19.25 7.74
CA ASP A 68 -7.43 20.26 7.04
C ASP A 68 -7.95 19.74 5.67
N GLY A 69 -7.82 18.45 5.37
CA GLY A 69 -8.13 17.86 4.06
C GLY A 69 -9.50 17.18 4.00
N GLU A 70 -10.13 17.23 2.84
CA GLU A 70 -11.39 16.53 2.56
C GLU A 70 -11.19 15.02 2.36
N GLY A 71 -9.96 14.53 2.41
CA GLY A 71 -9.58 13.13 2.21
C GLY A 71 -9.35 12.76 0.75
N PHE A 72 -9.95 13.47 -0.21
CA PHE A 72 -9.64 13.35 -1.64
C PHE A 72 -8.71 14.48 -2.08
N SER A 73 -7.80 14.17 -3.03
CA SER A 73 -6.89 15.16 -3.61
C SER A 73 -7.58 16.04 -4.65
N ALA A 74 -8.62 15.52 -5.30
CA ALA A 74 -9.41 16.19 -6.30
C ALA A 74 -10.81 15.60 -6.37
N GLN A 75 -11.77 16.41 -6.83
CA GLN A 75 -13.16 16.03 -7.13
C GLN A 75 -13.65 16.83 -8.32
N ALA A 76 -14.30 16.17 -9.27
CA ALA A 76 -14.81 16.81 -10.49
C ALA A 76 -16.02 16.07 -11.08
N ASP A 77 -16.78 16.76 -11.94
CA ASP A 77 -17.93 16.18 -12.62
C ASP A 77 -17.57 15.50 -13.95
N SER A 78 -16.30 15.61 -14.39
CA SER A 78 -15.76 14.91 -15.55
C SER A 78 -14.33 14.43 -15.31
N LEU A 79 -13.88 13.42 -16.07
CA LEU A 79 -12.51 12.91 -16.01
C LEU A 79 -11.50 13.95 -16.51
N GLU A 80 -11.88 14.76 -17.48
CA GLU A 80 -11.04 15.84 -18.03
C GLU A 80 -10.81 16.94 -16.98
N GLU A 81 -11.86 17.32 -16.25
CA GLU A 81 -11.74 18.28 -15.15
C GLU A 81 -10.93 17.70 -14.01
N LEU A 82 -11.15 16.42 -13.65
CA LEU A 82 -10.36 15.72 -12.66
C LEU A 82 -8.88 15.72 -13.05
N ALA A 83 -8.56 15.37 -14.28
CA ALA A 83 -7.19 15.37 -14.82
C ALA A 83 -6.55 16.77 -14.75
N SER A 84 -7.32 17.83 -15.02
CA SER A 84 -6.87 19.21 -14.89
C SER A 84 -6.52 19.57 -13.45
N GLN A 85 -7.33 19.16 -12.47
CA GLN A 85 -7.05 19.38 -11.04
C GLN A 85 -5.82 18.59 -10.57
N LEU A 86 -5.54 17.44 -11.19
CA LEU A 86 -4.36 16.61 -10.92
C LEU A 86 -3.11 17.09 -11.68
N GLU A 87 -3.22 18.17 -12.44
CA GLU A 87 -2.14 18.74 -13.25
C GLU A 87 -1.57 17.79 -14.30
N LEU A 88 -2.42 16.88 -14.83
CA LEU A 88 -2.03 15.94 -15.88
C LEU A 88 -1.86 16.67 -17.23
N SER A 89 -0.90 16.20 -18.04
CA SER A 89 -0.72 16.68 -19.42
C SER A 89 -1.92 16.30 -20.30
N ALA A 90 -2.04 16.93 -21.46
CA ALA A 90 -3.11 16.60 -22.42
C ALA A 90 -3.08 15.13 -22.85
N ASP A 91 -1.89 14.57 -23.07
CA ASP A 91 -1.71 13.16 -23.43
C ASP A 91 -2.10 12.25 -22.25
N ALA A 92 -1.69 12.59 -21.04
CA ALA A 92 -2.06 11.85 -19.84
C ALA A 92 -3.57 11.90 -19.55
N THR A 93 -4.24 13.02 -19.87
CA THR A 93 -5.70 13.12 -19.78
C THR A 93 -6.40 12.17 -20.75
N GLN A 94 -5.92 12.08 -22.00
CA GLN A 94 -6.44 11.13 -22.98
C GLN A 94 -6.22 9.68 -22.52
N ASN A 95 -5.04 9.38 -22.00
CA ASN A 95 -4.73 8.05 -21.48
C ASN A 95 -5.60 7.70 -20.26
N LEU A 96 -5.83 8.63 -19.33
CA LEU A 96 -6.74 8.45 -18.19
C LEU A 96 -8.14 8.06 -18.66
N THR A 97 -8.70 8.84 -19.62
CA THR A 97 -10.03 8.56 -20.17
C THR A 97 -10.08 7.17 -20.83
N ALA A 98 -9.05 6.83 -21.61
CA ALA A 98 -8.93 5.51 -22.24
C ALA A 98 -8.77 4.38 -21.20
N ALA A 99 -7.97 4.59 -20.16
CA ALA A 99 -7.77 3.61 -19.08
C ALA A 99 -9.06 3.34 -18.32
N VAL A 100 -9.84 4.38 -17.99
CA VAL A 100 -11.15 4.26 -17.34
C VAL A 100 -12.12 3.50 -18.25
N ALA A 101 -12.22 3.87 -19.53
CA ALA A 101 -13.08 3.18 -20.49
C ALA A 101 -12.71 1.69 -20.60
N ARG A 102 -11.43 1.38 -20.75
CA ARG A 102 -10.94 -0.01 -20.79
C ARG A 102 -11.24 -0.77 -19.51
N TYR A 103 -11.02 -0.16 -18.37
CA TYR A 103 -11.30 -0.79 -17.08
C TYR A 103 -12.78 -1.09 -16.88
N ASN A 104 -13.67 -0.18 -17.32
CA ASN A 104 -15.11 -0.40 -17.28
C ASN A 104 -15.55 -1.56 -18.18
N GLU A 105 -14.98 -1.70 -19.38
CA GLU A 105 -15.22 -2.88 -20.25
C GLU A 105 -14.84 -4.19 -19.55
N LEU A 106 -13.70 -4.20 -18.81
CA LEU A 106 -13.26 -5.37 -18.06
C LEU A 106 -14.20 -5.68 -16.88
N CYS A 107 -14.71 -4.63 -16.20
CA CYS A 107 -15.72 -4.77 -15.15
C CYS A 107 -17.02 -5.40 -15.69
N GLU A 108 -17.55 -4.91 -16.83
CA GLU A 108 -18.73 -5.48 -17.49
C GLU A 108 -18.52 -6.95 -17.90
N LYS A 109 -17.32 -7.26 -18.37
CA LYS A 109 -16.92 -8.62 -18.76
C LYS A 109 -16.76 -9.55 -17.55
N GLY A 110 -16.49 -9.00 -16.35
CA GLY A 110 -16.21 -9.73 -15.14
C GLY A 110 -14.84 -10.44 -15.13
N VAL A 111 -13.92 -10.02 -16.00
CA VAL A 111 -12.56 -10.59 -16.10
C VAL A 111 -11.56 -9.49 -16.44
N ASP A 112 -10.58 -9.31 -15.59
CA ASP A 112 -9.44 -8.42 -15.85
C ASP A 112 -8.37 -9.14 -16.67
N GLU A 113 -8.46 -9.01 -18.00
CA GLU A 113 -7.51 -9.63 -18.94
C GLU A 113 -6.15 -8.93 -18.96
N ASP A 114 -6.08 -7.71 -18.42
CA ASP A 114 -4.88 -6.87 -18.49
C ASP A 114 -3.93 -7.16 -17.33
N PHE A 115 -4.46 -7.30 -16.10
CA PHE A 115 -3.66 -7.49 -14.89
C PHE A 115 -4.14 -8.60 -13.95
N GLY A 116 -5.24 -9.27 -14.27
CA GLY A 116 -5.74 -10.44 -13.52
C GLY A 116 -6.33 -10.10 -12.14
N LYS A 117 -6.89 -8.91 -11.98
CA LYS A 117 -7.61 -8.53 -10.77
C LYS A 117 -8.86 -9.38 -10.58
N ALA A 118 -9.12 -9.78 -9.33
CA ALA A 118 -10.30 -10.59 -9.01
C ALA A 118 -11.60 -9.83 -9.31
N ALA A 119 -12.56 -10.52 -9.96
CA ALA A 119 -13.80 -9.88 -10.45
C ALA A 119 -14.60 -9.19 -9.33
N GLU A 120 -14.66 -9.79 -8.14
CA GLU A 120 -15.36 -9.25 -6.98
C GLU A 120 -14.73 -7.98 -6.39
N LYS A 121 -13.55 -7.59 -6.89
CA LYS A 121 -12.81 -6.40 -6.49
C LYS A 121 -12.72 -5.36 -7.61
N MET A 122 -13.39 -5.60 -8.71
CA MET A 122 -13.45 -4.69 -9.83
C MET A 122 -14.63 -3.74 -9.64
N PHE A 123 -14.34 -2.47 -9.38
CA PHE A 123 -15.34 -1.43 -9.23
C PHE A 123 -15.28 -0.48 -10.43
N PRO A 124 -16.30 -0.42 -11.29
CA PRO A 124 -16.30 0.47 -12.44
C PRO A 124 -16.29 1.94 -12.02
N VAL A 125 -15.77 2.79 -12.88
CA VAL A 125 -15.72 4.25 -12.69
C VAL A 125 -16.64 4.87 -13.74
N VAL A 126 -17.93 5.09 -13.39
CA VAL A 126 -18.97 5.41 -14.36
C VAL A 126 -19.72 6.72 -14.10
N ASP A 127 -20.00 7.02 -12.83
CA ASP A 127 -20.89 8.12 -12.47
C ASP A 127 -20.18 9.24 -11.67
N PRO A 128 -20.35 10.51 -12.09
CA PRO A 128 -19.82 11.64 -11.32
C PRO A 128 -20.56 11.83 -9.98
N PRO A 129 -19.99 12.59 -9.03
CA PRO A 129 -18.64 13.15 -9.15
C PRO A 129 -17.54 12.09 -9.06
N PHE A 130 -16.48 12.33 -9.85
CA PHE A 130 -15.26 11.54 -9.78
C PHE A 130 -14.31 12.12 -8.74
N TYR A 131 -13.57 11.24 -8.09
CA TYR A 131 -12.63 11.60 -7.04
C TYR A 131 -11.26 11.03 -7.35
N ALA A 132 -10.23 11.69 -6.84
CA ALA A 132 -8.87 11.16 -6.87
C ALA A 132 -8.20 11.19 -5.50
N ILE A 133 -7.40 10.16 -5.21
CA ILE A 133 -6.43 10.16 -4.11
C ILE A 133 -5.04 10.12 -4.74
N THR A 134 -4.21 11.11 -4.41
CA THR A 134 -2.83 11.20 -4.90
C THR A 134 -1.87 10.55 -3.94
N TYR A 135 -1.05 9.64 -4.44
CA TYR A 135 0.09 9.07 -3.74
C TYR A 135 1.39 9.60 -4.37
N ASP A 136 2.11 10.44 -3.64
CA ASP A 136 3.41 10.97 -4.03
C ASP A 136 4.48 10.35 -3.11
N MET A 137 5.21 9.38 -3.65
CA MET A 137 6.16 8.57 -2.88
C MET A 137 7.46 9.32 -2.57
N LEU A 138 7.73 10.41 -3.28
CA LEU A 138 8.94 11.24 -3.10
C LEU A 138 8.69 12.44 -2.18
N LYS A 139 7.44 12.77 -1.92
CA LYS A 139 7.10 13.92 -1.10
C LYS A 139 7.39 13.61 0.37
N HIS A 140 8.40 14.26 0.92
CA HIS A 140 8.67 14.23 2.35
C HIS A 140 7.66 15.10 3.08
N THR A 141 6.78 14.47 3.82
CA THR A 141 5.68 15.16 4.43
C THR A 141 5.74 15.09 5.95
N SER A 142 5.17 16.10 6.57
CA SER A 142 4.87 16.10 7.99
C SER A 142 3.87 14.97 8.32
N VAL A 143 3.67 14.68 9.59
CA VAL A 143 2.71 13.67 10.08
C VAL A 143 1.28 13.94 9.58
N GLU A 144 1.00 15.16 9.13
CA GLU A 144 -0.30 15.68 8.74
C GLU A 144 -0.62 15.51 7.25
N ASP A 145 0.39 15.23 6.40
CA ASP A 145 0.15 15.05 4.97
C ASP A 145 -0.17 13.60 4.64
N VAL A 146 -1.39 13.35 4.25
CA VAL A 146 -1.91 12.01 3.90
C VAL A 146 -1.58 11.57 2.48
N SER A 147 -1.06 12.47 1.65
CA SER A 147 -0.72 12.20 0.24
C SER A 147 0.56 11.37 0.07
N CYS A 148 1.31 11.10 1.14
CA CYS A 148 2.52 10.29 1.05
C CYS A 148 2.34 8.91 1.66
N MET A 149 2.94 7.92 1.00
CA MET A 149 3.08 6.61 1.59
C MET A 149 4.14 6.65 2.69
N ARG A 150 3.78 6.21 3.89
CA ARG A 150 4.71 6.10 5.01
C ARG A 150 5.22 4.68 5.10
N LEU A 151 6.54 4.54 5.29
CA LEU A 151 7.13 3.28 5.64
C LEU A 151 6.73 2.92 7.08
N LEU A 152 5.89 1.92 7.23
CA LEU A 152 5.44 1.47 8.55
C LEU A 152 6.33 0.39 9.13
N VAL A 153 6.80 -0.53 8.30
CA VAL A 153 7.54 -1.72 8.69
C VAL A 153 8.65 -1.99 7.70
N THR A 154 9.83 -2.28 8.20
CA THR A 154 10.88 -2.91 7.41
C THR A 154 10.89 -4.41 7.70
N MET A 155 11.02 -5.25 6.67
CA MET A 155 11.15 -6.70 6.83
C MET A 155 12.60 -7.16 6.92
N GLY A 156 13.54 -6.23 6.71
CA GLY A 156 14.95 -6.42 6.97
C GLY A 156 15.26 -6.45 8.47
N GLY A 157 16.45 -6.90 8.84
CA GLY A 157 16.90 -6.95 10.22
C GLY A 157 18.18 -7.75 10.34
N LEU A 158 18.65 -7.94 11.57
CA LEU A 158 19.86 -8.70 11.85
C LEU A 158 19.64 -10.18 11.51
N VAL A 159 20.59 -10.78 10.80
CA VAL A 159 20.59 -12.22 10.51
C VAL A 159 20.93 -12.96 11.79
N THR A 160 20.15 -13.98 12.13
CA THR A 160 20.36 -14.77 13.36
C THR A 160 20.31 -16.26 13.05
N ASP A 161 20.92 -17.04 13.94
CA ASP A 161 20.73 -18.49 13.98
C ASP A 161 19.47 -18.90 14.77
N ASP A 162 19.25 -20.21 14.90
CA ASP A 162 18.08 -20.79 15.60
C ASP A 162 18.04 -20.44 17.11
N ASN A 163 19.14 -20.00 17.71
CA ASN A 163 19.24 -19.54 19.10
C ASN A 163 19.17 -18.02 19.23
N ALA A 164 18.78 -17.32 18.16
CA ALA A 164 18.70 -15.86 18.07
C ALA A 164 20.07 -15.15 18.23
N ARG A 165 21.20 -15.84 18.06
CA ARG A 165 22.52 -15.22 18.03
C ARG A 165 22.70 -14.50 16.71
N VAL A 166 23.15 -13.25 16.76
CA VAL A 166 23.40 -12.45 15.56
C VAL A 166 24.64 -13.01 14.83
N LEU A 167 24.53 -13.14 13.52
CA LEU A 167 25.59 -13.63 12.66
C LEU A 167 26.32 -12.46 11.99
N ASN A 168 27.64 -12.62 11.78
CA ASN A 168 28.46 -11.72 10.99
C ASN A 168 28.37 -12.07 9.49
N ASP A 169 29.14 -11.39 8.64
CA ASP A 169 29.16 -11.61 7.18
C ASP A 169 29.66 -13.00 6.78
N ASP A 170 30.42 -13.67 7.65
CA ASP A 170 30.91 -15.05 7.46
C ASP A 170 29.89 -16.08 7.99
N MET A 171 28.69 -15.65 8.41
CA MET A 171 27.64 -16.48 9.00
C MET A 171 28.06 -17.12 10.35
N GLU A 172 28.99 -16.51 11.06
CA GLU A 172 29.43 -16.94 12.40
C GLU A 172 28.75 -16.10 13.48
N PRO A 173 28.36 -16.71 14.62
CA PRO A 173 27.74 -15.99 15.72
C PRO A 173 28.66 -14.94 16.33
N ILE A 174 28.21 -13.71 16.44
CA ILE A 174 28.86 -12.65 17.19
C ILE A 174 28.72 -12.94 18.69
N PRO A 175 29.82 -13.14 19.44
CA PRO A 175 29.74 -13.50 20.85
C PRO A 175 28.97 -12.47 21.69
N GLY A 176 27.97 -12.94 22.45
CA GLY A 176 27.19 -12.10 23.37
C GLY A 176 26.11 -11.23 22.70
N LEU A 177 25.94 -11.30 21.36
CA LEU A 177 24.94 -10.51 20.65
C LEU A 177 23.76 -11.39 20.23
N PHE A 178 22.55 -10.99 20.68
CA PHE A 178 21.29 -11.65 20.36
C PHE A 178 20.29 -10.64 19.79
N ALA A 179 19.44 -11.08 18.89
CA ALA A 179 18.38 -10.26 18.32
C ALA A 179 17.05 -11.03 18.28
N VAL A 180 16.02 -10.45 18.89
CA VAL A 180 14.67 -11.01 18.90
C VAL A 180 13.62 -9.93 18.62
N GLY A 181 12.42 -10.32 18.24
CA GLY A 181 11.36 -9.37 17.89
C GLY A 181 11.59 -8.71 16.52
N ASN A 182 11.18 -7.45 16.36
CA ASN A 182 11.19 -6.79 15.06
C ASN A 182 12.59 -6.46 14.50
N VAL A 183 13.61 -6.51 15.35
CA VAL A 183 15.01 -6.30 14.94
C VAL A 183 15.60 -7.55 14.25
N GLN A 184 15.00 -8.71 14.44
CA GLN A 184 15.40 -9.97 13.79
C GLN A 184 14.91 -10.00 12.35
N GLY A 185 15.82 -10.13 11.40
CA GLY A 185 15.52 -10.30 9.96
C GLY A 185 15.20 -11.74 9.57
N GLY A 186 14.88 -11.93 8.28
CA GLY A 186 14.70 -13.25 7.68
C GLY A 186 13.42 -14.01 8.09
N ARG A 187 12.52 -13.40 8.84
CA ARG A 187 11.26 -14.05 9.27
C ARG A 187 10.19 -14.08 8.21
N PHE A 188 10.21 -13.11 7.31
CA PHE A 188 9.25 -12.98 6.23
C PHE A 188 10.03 -12.87 4.92
N VAL A 189 9.79 -13.80 3.99
CA VAL A 189 10.58 -13.89 2.75
C VAL A 189 10.13 -12.86 1.73
N GLU A 190 8.81 -12.69 1.55
CA GLU A 190 8.26 -11.80 0.52
C GLU A 190 7.39 -10.70 1.11
N ASP A 191 6.54 -11.03 2.07
CA ASP A 191 5.54 -10.09 2.58
C ASP A 191 5.26 -10.29 4.06
N TYR A 192 4.78 -9.23 4.72
CA TYR A 192 4.30 -9.30 6.09
C TYR A 192 2.89 -9.92 6.10
N PRO A 193 2.61 -10.93 6.94
CA PRO A 193 1.33 -11.61 6.95
C PRO A 193 0.24 -10.77 7.63
N PHE A 194 -0.30 -9.76 6.94
CA PHE A 194 -1.35 -8.88 7.46
C PHE A 194 -2.63 -9.61 7.88
N THR A 195 -2.86 -10.78 7.30
CA THR A 195 -4.00 -11.65 7.66
C THR A 195 -3.83 -12.32 9.03
N LEU A 196 -2.60 -12.40 9.54
CA LEU A 196 -2.29 -12.95 10.85
C LEU A 196 -2.07 -11.83 11.87
N SER A 197 -3.17 -11.34 12.45
CA SER A 197 -3.13 -10.30 13.46
C SER A 197 -2.29 -10.72 14.66
N GLY A 198 -1.36 -9.86 15.10
CA GLY A 198 -0.51 -10.12 16.24
C GLY A 198 0.76 -10.94 15.98
N ALA A 199 1.06 -11.31 14.72
CA ALA A 199 2.24 -12.11 14.37
C ALA A 199 3.55 -11.52 14.90
N SER A 200 3.73 -10.20 14.80
CA SER A 200 4.92 -9.51 15.32
C SER A 200 5.03 -9.62 16.85
N HIS A 201 3.94 -9.39 17.57
CA HIS A 201 3.91 -9.50 19.03
C HIS A 201 4.14 -10.94 19.49
N ALA A 202 3.48 -11.91 18.87
CA ALA A 202 3.64 -13.32 19.17
C ALA A 202 5.09 -13.77 18.96
N ALA A 203 5.71 -13.35 17.84
CA ALA A 203 7.12 -13.64 17.59
C ALA A 203 8.04 -13.02 18.64
N ALA A 204 7.83 -11.73 19.00
CA ALA A 204 8.65 -11.06 20.00
C ALA A 204 8.57 -11.75 21.39
N LEU A 205 7.36 -12.13 21.82
CA LEU A 205 7.15 -12.84 23.09
C LEU A 205 7.77 -14.23 23.07
N THR A 206 7.51 -15.01 22.01
CA THR A 206 7.98 -16.40 21.91
C THR A 206 9.50 -16.45 21.84
N TYR A 207 10.11 -15.72 20.92
CA TYR A 207 11.57 -15.73 20.77
C TYR A 207 12.27 -15.07 21.95
N GLY A 208 11.69 -14.03 22.56
CA GLY A 208 12.20 -13.44 23.80
C GLY A 208 12.25 -14.45 24.94
N TYR A 209 11.18 -15.23 25.12
CA TYR A 209 11.13 -16.30 26.11
C TYR A 209 12.15 -17.42 25.83
N LEU A 210 12.20 -17.91 24.59
CA LEU A 210 13.12 -19.00 24.22
C LEU A 210 14.59 -18.58 24.34
N THR A 211 14.92 -17.36 23.92
CA THR A 211 16.29 -16.82 24.08
C THR A 211 16.66 -16.61 25.56
N GLY A 212 15.73 -16.10 26.36
CA GLY A 212 15.95 -15.97 27.79
C GLY A 212 16.20 -17.34 28.47
N LYS A 213 15.46 -18.37 28.09
CA LYS A 213 15.67 -19.74 28.58
C LYS A 213 17.03 -20.28 28.13
N TYR A 214 17.38 -20.12 26.85
CA TYR A 214 18.67 -20.52 26.30
C TYR A 214 19.85 -19.88 27.07
N LEU A 215 19.77 -18.57 27.34
CA LEU A 215 20.81 -17.86 28.10
C LEU A 215 20.93 -18.35 29.54
N ALA A 216 19.82 -18.65 30.19
CA ALA A 216 19.83 -19.18 31.56
C ALA A 216 20.46 -20.58 31.66
N GLU A 217 20.36 -21.39 30.59
CA GLU A 217 20.98 -22.72 30.50
C GLU A 217 22.50 -22.67 30.20
N GLN A 218 23.01 -21.51 29.73
CA GLN A 218 24.43 -21.28 29.45
C GLN A 218 25.20 -20.61 30.62
N ALA A 219 24.49 -20.09 31.61
CA ALA A 219 25.04 -19.42 32.76
C ALA A 219 25.41 -20.41 33.89
#